data_895a30645c2100b773d19efb3a879a76
#
_entry.id   895a30645c2100b773d19efb3a879a76
#
_cell.length_a   1.000
_cell.length_b   1.000
_cell.length_c   1.000
_cell.angle_alpha   90.00
_cell.angle_beta   90.00
_cell.angle_gamma   90.00
#
_symmetry.space_group_name_H-M   'P 1'
#
loop_
_entity.id
_entity.type
_entity.pdbx_description
1 polymer ?
#
loop_
_entity_poly.entity_id
_entity_poly.type
_entity_poly.pdbx_seq_one_letter_code
_entity_poly.pdbx_strand_id
1 'polypeptide(L)'
;VKSILLFFITTALFISCNNTQQGNGTQKLGGDIKIDGSSTVYPITEAIAEEFRAVQPNVKVTVGVSGTGGGFKKFSRGETDVTNASRAIKESEAADCKANNVTFLELSVAYDGLAVVVNPQNDWTTSITVAELKKIWEPEAQGVIKKWNQIRPEWPDAEIHLFGPGVASGTFDYFTEAIVGESGKSRGDFTASEDDNVLVQGIEGDKYGLGFFGVAYFEENKDKLKLVGVDNGSGAILPTLETVRNGTYKPLARPLFIYVNGASEARPEVKEFVKFYLEVVPQLAQEVGYVPLPEEEYVRQTEKFNTFISAIPAAH
;
A
#
# COMPACT_ATOMS: atom_id res chain seq x y z
N VAL A 1 -68.28 -35.43 62.89
CA VAL A 1 -66.88 -35.77 62.44
C VAL A 1 -66.43 -34.61 61.57
N LYS A 2 -65.53 -33.73 62.09
CA LYS A 2 -65.00 -32.55 61.38
C LYS A 2 -63.59 -32.92 60.90
N SER A 3 -63.39 -32.87 59.60
CA SER A 3 -62.04 -32.96 59.00
C SER A 3 -61.49 -31.61 58.80
N ILE A 4 -60.30 -31.33 59.40
CA ILE A 4 -59.52 -30.11 59.25
C ILE A 4 -58.54 -30.37 58.11
N LEU A 5 -58.61 -29.49 57.07
CA LEU A 5 -57.74 -29.54 55.94
C LEU A 5 -56.59 -28.53 56.19
N LEU A 6 -55.37 -29.03 56.34
CA LEU A 6 -54.18 -28.27 56.59
C LEU A 6 -53.56 -27.82 55.22
N PHE A 7 -53.51 -26.50 54.96
CA PHE A 7 -52.91 -25.95 53.74
C PHE A 7 -51.43 -25.70 54.00
N PHE A 8 -50.57 -26.44 53.37
CA PHE A 8 -49.11 -26.15 53.34
C PHE A 8 -48.83 -25.15 52.24
N ILE A 9 -48.41 -23.94 52.61
CA ILE A 9 -47.89 -22.92 51.67
C ILE A 9 -46.38 -23.18 51.54
N THR A 10 -45.94 -23.70 50.40
CA THR A 10 -44.54 -23.84 50.02
C THR A 10 -44.08 -22.55 49.31
N THR A 11 -43.31 -21.76 50.03
CA THR A 11 -42.66 -20.56 49.47
C THR A 11 -41.45 -21.02 48.61
N ALA A 12 -41.56 -20.95 47.30
CA ALA A 12 -40.46 -21.18 46.38
C ALA A 12 -39.60 -19.93 46.31
N LEU A 13 -38.40 -19.97 46.88
CA LEU A 13 -37.34 -18.99 46.67
C LEU A 13 -36.80 -19.12 45.22
N PHE A 14 -37.13 -18.20 44.36
CA PHE A 14 -36.40 -18.05 43.07
C PHE A 14 -35.07 -17.37 43.34
N ILE A 15 -33.99 -18.20 43.36
CA ILE A 15 -32.60 -17.71 43.26
C ILE A 15 -32.38 -17.37 41.78
N SER A 16 -32.49 -16.07 41.45
CA SER A 16 -32.05 -15.56 40.14
C SER A 16 -30.54 -15.57 40.10
N CYS A 17 -29.96 -16.63 39.51
CA CYS A 17 -28.55 -16.63 39.13
C CYS A 17 -28.39 -15.65 37.95
N ASN A 18 -27.98 -14.47 38.27
CA ASN A 18 -27.45 -13.50 37.24
C ASN A 18 -26.12 -14.08 36.77
N ASN A 19 -26.15 -14.94 35.74
CA ASN A 19 -24.95 -15.44 35.09
C ASN A 19 -24.48 -14.35 34.11
N THR A 20 -23.71 -13.41 34.62
CA THR A 20 -22.95 -12.48 33.75
C THR A 20 -21.86 -13.31 33.06
N GLN A 21 -22.21 -13.97 31.97
CA GLN A 21 -21.22 -14.40 31.00
C GLN A 21 -20.60 -13.12 30.42
N GLN A 22 -19.44 -12.75 30.93
CA GLN A 22 -18.48 -11.93 30.19
C GLN A 22 -18.01 -12.76 28.99
N GLY A 23 -18.83 -12.83 27.96
CA GLY A 23 -18.39 -13.18 26.65
C GLY A 23 -17.49 -12.05 26.18
N ASN A 24 -16.23 -12.32 25.88
CA ASN A 24 -15.36 -11.50 25.04
C ASN A 24 -15.96 -11.44 23.62
N GLY A 25 -17.16 -10.93 23.49
CA GLY A 25 -17.75 -10.57 22.20
C GLY A 25 -17.16 -9.22 21.82
N THR A 26 -16.37 -9.18 20.78
CA THR A 26 -16.00 -7.94 20.09
C THR A 26 -17.25 -7.08 19.95
N GLN A 27 -17.26 -5.91 20.57
CA GLN A 27 -18.40 -4.97 20.49
C GLN A 27 -18.61 -4.67 19.01
N LYS A 28 -19.78 -5.02 18.47
CA LYS A 28 -20.11 -4.71 17.07
C LYS A 28 -20.25 -3.21 16.94
N LEU A 29 -19.27 -2.61 16.27
CA LEU A 29 -19.27 -1.19 15.95
C LEU A 29 -20.13 -0.94 14.72
N GLY A 30 -20.55 0.30 14.53
CA GLY A 30 -21.25 0.77 13.35
C GLY A 30 -20.81 2.20 13.02
N GLY A 31 -20.91 2.56 11.76
CA GLY A 31 -20.51 3.88 11.27
C GLY A 31 -19.86 3.85 9.90
N ASP A 32 -19.48 5.01 9.40
CA ASP A 32 -18.83 5.17 8.10
C ASP A 32 -17.40 5.65 8.31
N ILE A 33 -16.45 5.03 7.60
CA ILE A 33 -15.05 5.46 7.53
C ILE A 33 -14.76 5.89 6.11
N LYS A 34 -14.24 7.09 5.94
CA LYS A 34 -13.90 7.68 4.64
C LYS A 34 -12.40 7.77 4.48
N ILE A 35 -11.89 7.08 3.46
CA ILE A 35 -10.46 7.07 3.09
C ILE A 35 -10.34 7.57 1.65
N ASP A 36 -9.29 8.32 1.36
CA ASP A 36 -8.99 8.74 -0.01
C ASP A 36 -7.48 8.96 -0.15
N GLY A 37 -6.97 9.01 -1.36
CA GLY A 37 -5.56 9.37 -1.59
C GLY A 37 -4.87 8.55 -2.67
N SER A 38 -3.69 8.05 -2.35
CA SER A 38 -2.77 7.39 -3.28
C SER A 38 -3.36 6.14 -3.92
N SER A 39 -3.30 6.05 -5.25
CA SER A 39 -3.59 4.84 -6.02
C SER A 39 -2.65 3.69 -5.66
N THR A 40 -1.39 4.00 -5.33
CA THR A 40 -0.39 2.99 -4.93
C THR A 40 -0.75 2.33 -3.59
N VAL A 41 -1.28 3.07 -2.62
CA VAL A 41 -1.64 2.53 -1.30
C VAL A 41 -3.05 1.91 -1.31
N TYR A 42 -3.85 2.26 -2.30
CA TYR A 42 -5.24 1.77 -2.44
C TYR A 42 -5.36 0.25 -2.33
N PRO A 43 -4.56 -0.59 -3.03
CA PRO A 43 -4.71 -2.05 -2.95
C PRO A 43 -4.52 -2.60 -1.54
N ILE A 44 -3.59 -2.05 -0.77
CA ILE A 44 -3.37 -2.44 0.64
C ILE A 44 -4.59 -2.07 1.48
N THR A 45 -5.04 -0.82 1.35
CA THR A 45 -6.15 -0.30 2.17
C THR A 45 -7.47 -0.98 1.82
N GLU A 46 -7.71 -1.29 0.54
CA GLU A 46 -8.91 -2.01 0.09
C GLU A 46 -8.93 -3.45 0.62
N ALA A 47 -7.82 -4.19 0.53
CA ALA A 47 -7.71 -5.53 1.10
C ALA A 47 -7.99 -5.53 2.60
N ILE A 48 -7.44 -4.56 3.34
CA ILE A 48 -7.67 -4.41 4.78
C ILE A 48 -9.13 -4.05 5.08
N ALA A 49 -9.75 -3.17 4.27
CA ALA A 49 -11.15 -2.79 4.42
C ALA A 49 -12.10 -3.99 4.18
N GLU A 50 -11.74 -4.88 3.24
CA GLU A 50 -12.48 -6.11 2.99
C GLU A 50 -12.40 -7.08 4.17
N GLU A 51 -11.21 -7.34 4.69
CA GLU A 51 -11.00 -8.17 5.89
C GLU A 51 -11.68 -7.56 7.13
N PHE A 52 -11.61 -6.24 7.30
CA PHE A 52 -12.28 -5.55 8.41
C PHE A 52 -13.80 -5.70 8.35
N ARG A 53 -14.40 -5.75 7.17
CA ARG A 53 -15.84 -5.99 6.99
C ARG A 53 -16.27 -7.35 7.53
N ALA A 54 -15.39 -8.36 7.47
CA ALA A 54 -15.69 -9.69 8.03
C ALA A 54 -15.80 -9.67 9.56
N VAL A 55 -15.00 -8.82 10.24
CA VAL A 55 -15.00 -8.71 11.71
C VAL A 55 -15.94 -7.63 12.23
N GLN A 56 -16.19 -6.54 11.47
CA GLN A 56 -17.06 -5.43 11.82
C GLN A 56 -18.08 -5.13 10.70
N PRO A 57 -19.08 -6.00 10.47
CA PRO A 57 -19.97 -5.92 9.30
C PRO A 57 -20.89 -4.69 9.27
N ASN A 58 -21.03 -3.96 10.38
CA ASN A 58 -21.84 -2.76 10.46
C ASN A 58 -21.01 -1.46 10.26
N VAL A 59 -19.70 -1.58 10.07
CA VAL A 59 -18.84 -0.44 9.71
C VAL A 59 -18.64 -0.45 8.20
N LYS A 60 -18.98 0.68 7.58
CA LYS A 60 -18.80 0.88 6.14
C LYS A 60 -17.50 1.64 5.90
N VAL A 61 -16.48 0.98 5.34
CA VAL A 61 -15.27 1.63 4.88
C VAL A 61 -15.41 1.96 3.39
N THR A 62 -15.11 3.20 3.02
CA THR A 62 -15.11 3.64 1.62
C THR A 62 -13.71 4.17 1.29
N VAL A 63 -13.09 3.61 0.27
CA VAL A 63 -11.74 3.99 -0.17
C VAL A 63 -11.83 4.63 -1.55
N GLY A 64 -11.45 5.90 -1.64
CA GLY A 64 -11.37 6.66 -2.90
C GLY A 64 -9.93 6.77 -3.39
N VAL A 65 -9.80 7.09 -4.68
CA VAL A 65 -8.50 7.27 -5.35
C VAL A 65 -8.47 8.64 -6.03
N SER A 66 -7.79 9.60 -5.41
CA SER A 66 -7.59 10.93 -6.00
C SER A 66 -6.12 11.33 -6.10
N GLY A 67 -5.22 10.35 -5.91
CA GLY A 67 -3.78 10.54 -5.79
C GLY A 67 -3.38 11.16 -4.43
N THR A 68 -2.11 11.04 -4.05
CA THR A 68 -1.60 11.54 -2.76
C THR A 68 -1.92 13.02 -2.52
N GLY A 69 -1.72 13.88 -3.53
CA GLY A 69 -2.02 15.32 -3.40
C GLY A 69 -3.51 15.61 -3.33
N GLY A 70 -4.36 14.86 -4.05
CA GLY A 70 -5.82 14.94 -3.99
C GLY A 70 -6.34 14.52 -2.62
N GLY A 71 -5.79 13.43 -2.08
CA GLY A 71 -6.07 12.94 -0.73
C GLY A 71 -5.76 13.98 0.34
N PHE A 72 -4.56 14.56 0.33
CA PHE A 72 -4.19 15.62 1.29
C PHE A 72 -5.07 16.86 1.20
N LYS A 73 -5.55 17.24 0.01
CA LYS A 73 -6.51 18.36 -0.14
C LYS A 73 -7.84 18.09 0.56
N LYS A 74 -8.37 16.87 0.48
CA LYS A 74 -9.60 16.46 1.19
C LYS A 74 -9.33 16.31 2.69
N PHE A 75 -8.23 15.68 3.03
CA PHE A 75 -7.81 15.44 4.40
C PHE A 75 -7.60 16.72 5.20
N SER A 76 -6.91 17.70 4.63
CA SER A 76 -6.68 19.00 5.27
C SER A 76 -7.97 19.80 5.53
N ARG A 77 -9.09 19.45 4.86
CA ARG A 77 -10.42 20.03 5.11
C ARG A 77 -11.27 19.17 6.06
N GLY A 78 -10.72 18.06 6.57
CA GLY A 78 -11.46 17.13 7.44
C GLY A 78 -12.54 16.33 6.71
N GLU A 79 -12.47 16.18 5.39
CA GLU A 79 -13.46 15.44 4.59
C GLU A 79 -13.25 13.92 4.65
N THR A 80 -12.05 13.49 5.03
CA THR A 80 -11.66 12.08 5.19
C THR A 80 -11.11 11.80 6.58
N ASP A 81 -11.33 10.58 7.06
CA ASP A 81 -10.84 10.08 8.34
C ASP A 81 -9.38 9.64 8.25
N VAL A 82 -9.04 9.05 7.09
CA VAL A 82 -7.68 8.60 6.76
C VAL A 82 -7.35 9.07 5.34
N THR A 83 -6.08 9.38 5.08
CA THR A 83 -5.60 9.56 3.71
C THR A 83 -4.41 8.65 3.43
N ASN A 84 -4.45 8.00 2.27
CA ASN A 84 -3.38 7.18 1.73
C ASN A 84 -2.32 8.05 1.07
N ALA A 85 -1.05 7.81 1.33
CA ALA A 85 0.03 8.60 0.75
C ALA A 85 1.24 7.75 0.34
N SER A 86 1.76 7.98 -0.86
CA SER A 86 2.97 7.34 -1.40
C SER A 86 4.22 8.21 -1.28
N ARG A 87 4.15 9.25 -0.47
CA ARG A 87 5.22 10.12 -0.01
C ARG A 87 4.85 10.78 1.31
N ALA A 88 5.84 11.31 2.00
CA ALA A 88 5.58 12.13 3.17
C ALA A 88 4.77 13.39 2.81
N ILE A 89 3.99 13.89 3.78
CA ILE A 89 3.24 15.15 3.66
C ILE A 89 4.19 16.31 3.37
N LYS A 90 3.83 17.21 2.47
CA LYS A 90 4.60 18.42 2.17
C LYS A 90 4.34 19.48 3.24
N GLU A 91 5.30 20.41 3.41
CA GLU A 91 5.14 21.53 4.34
C GLU A 91 3.88 22.36 4.09
N SER A 92 3.54 22.59 2.80
CA SER A 92 2.32 23.30 2.41
C SER A 92 1.04 22.55 2.82
N GLU A 93 1.02 21.22 2.64
CA GLU A 93 -0.13 20.36 3.01
C GLU A 93 -0.30 20.30 4.54
N ALA A 94 0.82 20.24 5.28
CA ALA A 94 0.81 20.30 6.74
C ALA A 94 0.34 21.69 7.25
N ALA A 95 0.72 22.76 6.56
CA ALA A 95 0.25 24.12 6.86
C ALA A 95 -1.26 24.24 6.62
N ASP A 96 -1.80 23.64 5.55
CA ASP A 96 -3.24 23.59 5.29
C ASP A 96 -3.99 22.80 6.38
N CYS A 97 -3.46 21.68 6.84
CA CYS A 97 -4.02 20.95 7.98
C CYS A 97 -4.08 21.83 9.24
N LYS A 98 -2.98 22.52 9.56
CA LYS A 98 -2.90 23.42 10.71
C LYS A 98 -3.89 24.59 10.61
N ALA A 99 -4.02 25.19 9.42
CA ALA A 99 -4.95 26.30 9.19
C ALA A 99 -6.42 25.89 9.40
N ASN A 100 -6.76 24.63 9.13
CA ASN A 100 -8.08 24.06 9.30
C ASN A 100 -8.27 23.32 10.65
N ASN A 101 -7.31 23.43 11.58
CA ASN A 101 -7.30 22.72 12.87
C ASN A 101 -7.37 21.19 12.74
N VAL A 102 -6.86 20.63 11.65
CA VAL A 102 -6.72 19.18 11.47
C VAL A 102 -5.38 18.75 12.05
N THR A 103 -5.43 18.05 13.19
CA THR A 103 -4.29 17.30 13.71
C THR A 103 -4.23 15.93 13.04
N PHE A 104 -3.06 15.35 12.91
CA PHE A 104 -2.93 14.05 12.28
C PHE A 104 -1.80 13.21 12.85
N LEU A 105 -1.93 11.91 12.66
CA LEU A 105 -0.89 10.92 12.89
C LEU A 105 -0.44 10.35 11.56
N GLU A 106 0.87 10.40 11.30
CA GLU A 106 1.51 9.70 10.17
C GLU A 106 1.94 8.30 10.61
N LEU A 107 1.55 7.29 9.85
CA LEU A 107 1.94 5.89 10.05
C LEU A 107 2.54 5.34 8.76
N SER A 108 3.75 4.79 8.83
CA SER A 108 4.33 4.01 7.73
C SER A 108 3.68 2.63 7.71
N VAL A 109 3.33 2.11 6.54
CA VAL A 109 2.57 0.86 6.40
C VAL A 109 3.27 -0.20 5.56
N ALA A 110 4.06 0.20 4.56
CA ALA A 110 4.82 -0.69 3.68
C ALA A 110 5.90 0.10 2.92
N TYR A 111 6.67 -0.60 2.10
CA TYR A 111 7.48 0.01 1.05
C TYR A 111 6.95 -0.41 -0.32
N ASP A 112 6.96 0.53 -1.25
CA ASP A 112 6.83 0.28 -2.67
C ASP A 112 8.24 0.21 -3.26
N GLY A 113 8.54 -0.87 -3.97
CA GLY A 113 9.82 -1.08 -4.65
C GLY A 113 9.58 -1.69 -6.02
N LEU A 114 10.14 -1.10 -7.07
CA LEU A 114 9.96 -1.56 -8.44
C LEU A 114 11.21 -2.28 -8.94
N ALA A 115 11.05 -3.53 -9.35
CA ALA A 115 12.09 -4.30 -10.02
C ALA A 115 12.13 -3.96 -11.51
N VAL A 116 13.29 -3.58 -12.02
CA VAL A 116 13.60 -3.59 -13.46
C VAL A 116 14.19 -4.95 -13.79
N VAL A 117 13.58 -5.64 -14.74
CA VAL A 117 13.89 -7.04 -15.05
C VAL A 117 14.08 -7.28 -16.54
N VAL A 118 14.88 -8.29 -16.85
CA VAL A 118 15.12 -8.80 -18.20
C VAL A 118 15.04 -10.32 -18.20
N ASN A 119 15.01 -10.90 -19.40
CA ASN A 119 15.13 -12.36 -19.57
C ASN A 119 16.47 -12.88 -19.02
N PRO A 120 16.54 -14.07 -18.42
CA PRO A 120 17.79 -14.66 -17.92
C PRO A 120 18.89 -14.83 -18.97
N GLN A 121 18.52 -15.00 -20.26
CA GLN A 121 19.46 -15.09 -21.38
C GLN A 121 20.00 -13.73 -21.87
N ASN A 122 19.51 -12.63 -21.31
CA ASN A 122 20.06 -11.30 -21.54
C ASN A 122 21.38 -11.16 -20.75
N ASP A 123 22.51 -11.30 -21.43
CA ASP A 123 23.85 -11.26 -20.83
C ASP A 123 24.52 -9.88 -20.90
N TRP A 124 23.92 -8.92 -21.62
CA TRP A 124 24.46 -7.57 -21.83
C TRP A 124 23.91 -6.51 -20.86
N THR A 125 22.73 -6.70 -20.27
CA THR A 125 22.12 -5.72 -19.35
C THR A 125 22.24 -6.20 -17.90
N THR A 126 23.28 -5.75 -17.21
CA THR A 126 23.46 -5.98 -15.77
C THR A 126 23.06 -4.77 -14.95
N SER A 127 23.15 -3.59 -15.56
CA SER A 127 22.75 -2.32 -14.96
C SER A 127 22.25 -1.36 -16.01
N ILE A 128 21.37 -0.44 -15.58
CA ILE A 128 20.81 0.62 -16.40
C ILE A 128 20.73 1.91 -15.58
N THR A 129 21.03 3.04 -16.18
CA THR A 129 20.90 4.33 -15.51
C THR A 129 19.46 4.84 -15.55
N VAL A 130 19.08 5.71 -14.60
CA VAL A 130 17.78 6.41 -14.62
C VAL A 130 17.58 7.18 -15.93
N ALA A 131 18.64 7.80 -16.46
CA ALA A 131 18.58 8.50 -17.74
C ALA A 131 18.33 7.58 -18.94
N GLU A 132 18.90 6.37 -18.95
CA GLU A 132 18.65 5.36 -19.98
C GLU A 132 17.24 4.79 -19.88
N LEU A 133 16.73 4.51 -18.65
CA LEU A 133 15.34 4.14 -18.45
C LEU A 133 14.40 5.22 -18.97
N LYS A 134 14.65 6.49 -18.64
CA LYS A 134 13.88 7.61 -19.18
C LYS A 134 13.90 7.61 -20.70
N LYS A 135 15.09 7.53 -21.33
CA LYS A 135 15.23 7.47 -22.78
C LYS A 135 14.45 6.33 -23.44
N ILE A 136 14.26 5.21 -22.73
CA ILE A 136 13.48 4.05 -23.21
C ILE A 136 11.98 4.31 -23.07
N TRP A 137 11.55 4.88 -21.94
CA TRP A 137 10.14 4.89 -21.53
C TRP A 137 9.41 6.22 -21.75
N GLU A 138 10.10 7.33 -22.01
CA GLU A 138 9.45 8.62 -22.27
C GLU A 138 8.57 8.59 -23.53
N PRO A 139 7.53 9.44 -23.63
CA PRO A 139 6.62 9.47 -24.79
C PRO A 139 7.34 9.66 -26.13
N GLU A 140 8.42 10.47 -26.14
CA GLU A 140 9.22 10.79 -27.32
C GLU A 140 10.00 9.57 -27.84
N ALA A 141 10.16 8.52 -27.04
CA ALA A 141 10.82 7.28 -27.45
C ALA A 141 9.94 6.44 -28.38
N GLN A 142 8.61 6.68 -28.40
CA GLN A 142 7.68 5.89 -29.19
C GLN A 142 8.01 5.93 -30.68
N GLY A 143 8.23 4.75 -31.27
CA GLY A 143 8.61 4.61 -32.66
C GLY A 143 10.03 5.05 -33.02
N VAL A 144 10.78 5.66 -32.06
CA VAL A 144 12.15 6.18 -32.24
C VAL A 144 13.19 5.24 -31.60
N ILE A 145 13.01 4.95 -30.32
CA ILE A 145 13.90 4.03 -29.58
C ILE A 145 13.30 2.63 -29.67
N LYS A 146 13.89 1.82 -30.55
CA LYS A 146 13.40 0.47 -30.85
C LYS A 146 14.42 -0.62 -30.56
N LYS A 147 15.72 -0.26 -30.50
CA LYS A 147 16.80 -1.25 -30.42
C LYS A 147 17.70 -1.02 -29.20
N TRP A 148 18.23 -2.10 -28.66
CA TRP A 148 19.15 -2.07 -27.55
C TRP A 148 20.40 -1.22 -27.78
N ASN A 149 21.00 -1.30 -28.99
CA ASN A 149 22.19 -0.51 -29.34
C ASN A 149 21.93 0.98 -29.52
N GLN A 150 20.67 1.44 -29.53
CA GLN A 150 20.34 2.87 -29.47
C GLN A 150 20.47 3.44 -28.04
N ILE A 151 20.51 2.57 -27.04
CA ILE A 151 20.76 2.94 -25.65
C ILE A 151 22.26 2.93 -25.37
N ARG A 152 22.92 1.79 -25.60
CA ARG A 152 24.37 1.65 -25.55
C ARG A 152 24.86 1.00 -26.85
N PRO A 153 25.81 1.61 -27.55
CA PRO A 153 26.30 1.09 -28.85
C PRO A 153 26.86 -0.32 -28.81
N GLU A 154 27.38 -0.75 -27.65
CA GLU A 154 27.92 -2.08 -27.42
C GLU A 154 26.85 -3.16 -27.20
N TRP A 155 25.59 -2.77 -26.99
CA TRP A 155 24.48 -3.70 -26.84
C TRP A 155 24.00 -4.25 -28.19
N PRO A 156 23.23 -5.35 -28.22
CA PRO A 156 22.83 -5.99 -29.47
C PRO A 156 22.03 -5.07 -30.41
N ASP A 157 22.25 -5.24 -31.72
CA ASP A 157 21.39 -4.65 -32.76
C ASP A 157 20.08 -5.46 -32.91
N ALA A 158 19.28 -5.45 -31.85
CA ALA A 158 18.02 -6.18 -31.74
C ALA A 158 16.94 -5.29 -31.15
N GLU A 159 15.68 -5.57 -31.46
CA GLU A 159 14.55 -4.82 -30.94
C GLU A 159 14.42 -5.01 -29.42
N ILE A 160 14.00 -3.95 -28.71
CA ILE A 160 13.64 -3.99 -27.30
C ILE A 160 12.13 -4.27 -27.25
N HIS A 161 11.74 -5.33 -26.57
CA HIS A 161 10.34 -5.61 -26.30
C HIS A 161 10.02 -5.19 -24.86
N LEU A 162 9.09 -4.25 -24.70
CA LEU A 162 8.81 -3.62 -23.42
C LEU A 162 7.55 -4.21 -22.79
N PHE A 163 7.64 -4.47 -21.48
CA PHE A 163 6.57 -5.03 -20.66
C PHE A 163 6.40 -4.19 -19.39
N GLY A 164 5.18 -3.84 -19.05
CA GLY A 164 4.92 -3.06 -17.85
C GLY A 164 3.47 -3.10 -17.40
N PRO A 165 3.18 -2.70 -16.15
CA PRO A 165 1.82 -2.59 -15.65
C PRO A 165 0.97 -1.67 -16.54
N GLY A 166 -0.34 -1.91 -16.53
CA GLY A 166 -1.30 -1.09 -17.27
C GLY A 166 -1.45 0.31 -16.65
N VAL A 167 -2.09 1.19 -17.41
CA VAL A 167 -2.24 2.62 -17.05
C VAL A 167 -3.15 2.85 -15.83
N ALA A 168 -3.88 1.85 -15.36
CA ALA A 168 -4.67 1.92 -14.13
C ALA A 168 -3.84 1.54 -12.88
N SER A 169 -2.62 1.03 -13.07
CA SER A 169 -1.74 0.57 -12.00
C SER A 169 -1.02 1.71 -11.29
N GLY A 170 -1.05 1.72 -9.94
CA GLY A 170 -0.23 2.62 -9.14
C GLY A 170 1.28 2.39 -9.32
N THR A 171 1.70 1.19 -9.74
CA THR A 171 3.08 0.84 -10.11
C THR A 171 3.51 1.58 -11.38
N PHE A 172 2.63 1.63 -12.39
CA PHE A 172 2.86 2.42 -13.61
C PHE A 172 2.98 3.92 -13.30
N ASP A 173 2.07 4.45 -12.49
CA ASP A 173 2.10 5.84 -12.05
C ASP A 173 3.42 6.19 -11.36
N TYR A 174 3.87 5.32 -10.46
CA TYR A 174 5.11 5.54 -9.73
C TYR A 174 6.35 5.47 -10.65
N PHE A 175 6.43 4.45 -11.49
CA PHE A 175 7.55 4.31 -12.42
C PHE A 175 7.67 5.53 -13.32
N THR A 176 6.57 5.97 -13.90
CA THR A 176 6.56 7.13 -14.81
C THR A 176 6.89 8.43 -14.08
N GLU A 177 6.40 8.63 -12.86
CA GLU A 177 6.77 9.77 -12.01
C GLU A 177 8.27 9.77 -11.69
N ALA A 178 8.81 8.63 -11.27
CA ALA A 178 10.21 8.52 -10.82
C ALA A 178 11.22 8.56 -11.96
N ILE A 179 10.90 8.00 -13.13
CA ILE A 179 11.82 7.83 -14.26
C ILE A 179 11.58 8.90 -15.33
N VAL A 180 10.33 9.10 -15.76
CA VAL A 180 10.01 10.07 -16.83
C VAL A 180 9.87 11.48 -16.26
N GLY A 181 9.39 11.59 -15.02
CA GLY A 181 9.22 12.87 -14.32
C GLY A 181 7.77 13.35 -14.22
N GLU A 182 6.81 12.60 -14.80
CA GLU A 182 5.38 12.90 -14.74
C GLU A 182 4.58 11.60 -14.67
N SER A 183 3.76 11.47 -13.62
CA SER A 183 2.90 10.31 -13.41
C SER A 183 1.96 10.07 -14.60
N GLY A 184 1.88 8.83 -15.04
CA GLY A 184 1.05 8.41 -16.17
C GLY A 184 1.62 8.74 -17.56
N LYS A 185 2.79 9.40 -17.66
CA LYS A 185 3.43 9.75 -18.94
C LYS A 185 4.43 8.69 -19.38
N SER A 186 4.14 8.04 -20.50
CA SER A 186 5.00 7.02 -21.10
C SER A 186 4.70 6.87 -22.58
N ARG A 187 5.61 6.19 -23.31
CA ARG A 187 5.28 5.64 -24.63
C ARG A 187 4.14 4.64 -24.51
N GLY A 188 3.37 4.45 -25.59
CA GLY A 188 2.21 3.55 -25.61
C GLY A 188 2.44 2.24 -26.35
N ASP A 189 3.62 2.02 -26.97
CA ASP A 189 3.97 0.86 -27.79
C ASP A 189 4.71 -0.22 -26.96
N PHE A 190 4.20 -0.54 -25.79
CA PHE A 190 4.67 -1.62 -24.92
C PHE A 190 3.54 -2.60 -24.60
N THR A 191 3.87 -3.81 -24.18
CA THR A 191 2.90 -4.79 -23.70
C THR A 191 2.48 -4.42 -22.29
N ALA A 192 1.25 -3.94 -22.14
CA ALA A 192 0.66 -3.55 -20.87
C ALA A 192 -0.22 -4.66 -20.29
N SER A 193 -0.14 -4.93 -19.00
CA SER A 193 -1.04 -5.85 -18.31
C SER A 193 -1.23 -5.41 -16.85
N GLU A 194 -2.45 -5.54 -16.34
CA GLU A 194 -2.74 -5.42 -14.89
C GLU A 194 -2.44 -6.74 -14.14
N ASP A 195 -2.20 -7.83 -14.86
CA ASP A 195 -1.78 -9.12 -14.31
C ASP A 195 -0.26 -9.28 -14.50
N ASP A 196 0.49 -9.19 -13.42
CA ASP A 196 1.95 -9.31 -13.41
C ASP A 196 2.43 -10.70 -13.92
N ASN A 197 1.62 -11.77 -13.84
CA ASN A 197 1.96 -13.06 -14.42
C ASN A 197 2.13 -12.98 -15.94
N VAL A 198 1.33 -12.17 -16.62
CA VAL A 198 1.44 -11.94 -18.06
C VAL A 198 2.76 -11.25 -18.37
N LEU A 199 3.17 -10.29 -17.54
CA LEU A 199 4.45 -9.59 -17.71
C LEU A 199 5.64 -10.53 -17.49
N VAL A 200 5.59 -11.36 -16.44
CA VAL A 200 6.61 -12.39 -16.15
C VAL A 200 6.76 -13.34 -17.32
N GLN A 201 5.66 -13.93 -17.81
CA GLN A 201 5.66 -14.87 -18.94
C GLN A 201 6.19 -14.21 -20.23
N GLY A 202 5.80 -12.98 -20.49
CA GLY A 202 6.29 -12.22 -21.64
C GLY A 202 7.79 -12.04 -21.62
N ILE A 203 8.35 -11.62 -20.48
CA ILE A 203 9.80 -11.38 -20.34
C ILE A 203 10.59 -12.72 -20.29
N GLU A 204 10.05 -13.75 -19.62
CA GLU A 204 10.66 -15.08 -19.58
C GLU A 204 10.78 -15.69 -20.99
N GLY A 205 9.75 -15.50 -21.82
CA GLY A 205 9.70 -16.03 -23.18
C GLY A 205 10.49 -15.22 -24.23
N ASP A 206 11.02 -14.06 -23.86
CA ASP A 206 11.63 -13.12 -24.82
C ASP A 206 13.01 -12.64 -24.36
N LYS A 207 14.06 -13.15 -25.02
CA LYS A 207 15.46 -12.78 -24.73
C LYS A 207 15.71 -11.26 -24.73
N TYR A 208 14.95 -10.51 -25.55
CA TYR A 208 15.09 -9.07 -25.71
C TYR A 208 14.06 -8.28 -24.90
N GLY A 209 13.34 -8.96 -24.01
CA GLY A 209 12.37 -8.37 -23.11
C GLY A 209 13.02 -7.53 -22.02
N LEU A 210 12.44 -6.36 -21.76
CA LEU A 210 12.71 -5.47 -20.63
C LEU A 210 11.38 -5.07 -20.00
N GLY A 211 11.26 -5.20 -18.70
CA GLY A 211 10.04 -4.78 -18.01
C GLY A 211 10.28 -4.31 -16.59
N PHE A 212 9.20 -3.90 -15.96
CA PHE A 212 9.18 -3.52 -14.55
C PHE A 212 7.86 -3.89 -13.87
N PHE A 213 7.92 -4.22 -12.59
CA PHE A 213 6.79 -4.50 -11.70
C PHE A 213 7.27 -4.50 -10.23
N GLY A 214 6.40 -4.82 -9.28
CA GLY A 214 6.73 -4.84 -7.86
C GLY A 214 7.84 -5.82 -7.49
N VAL A 215 8.79 -5.40 -6.63
CA VAL A 215 9.90 -6.24 -6.15
C VAL A 215 9.39 -7.50 -5.46
N ALA A 216 8.30 -7.42 -4.69
CA ALA A 216 7.74 -8.59 -4.03
C ALA A 216 7.32 -9.67 -5.02
N TYR A 217 6.77 -9.26 -6.16
CA TYR A 217 6.38 -10.16 -7.24
C TYR A 217 7.59 -10.81 -7.94
N PHE A 218 8.69 -10.04 -8.09
CA PHE A 218 9.95 -10.60 -8.60
C PHE A 218 10.47 -11.71 -7.67
N GLU A 219 10.42 -11.54 -6.35
CA GLU A 219 10.91 -12.55 -5.39
C GLU A 219 10.20 -13.92 -5.55
N GLU A 220 8.93 -13.91 -5.93
CA GLU A 220 8.14 -15.12 -6.21
C GLU A 220 8.51 -15.78 -7.55
N ASN A 221 9.14 -15.02 -8.47
CA ASN A 221 9.48 -15.45 -9.84
C ASN A 221 10.97 -15.33 -10.18
N LYS A 222 11.86 -15.24 -9.20
CA LYS A 222 13.30 -15.00 -9.38
C LYS A 222 14.03 -16.05 -10.22
N ASP A 223 13.49 -17.26 -10.31
CA ASP A 223 14.08 -18.32 -11.13
C ASP A 223 13.81 -18.13 -12.64
N LYS A 224 12.84 -17.27 -13.00
CA LYS A 224 12.40 -17.01 -14.37
C LYS A 224 12.96 -15.72 -14.96
N LEU A 225 13.47 -14.82 -14.11
CA LEU A 225 13.84 -13.46 -14.48
C LEU A 225 15.20 -13.07 -13.93
N LYS A 226 15.81 -12.06 -14.55
CA LYS A 226 17.06 -11.47 -14.10
C LYS A 226 16.84 -10.01 -13.71
N LEU A 227 17.27 -9.65 -12.48
CA LEU A 227 17.28 -8.25 -12.03
C LEU A 227 18.31 -7.41 -12.79
N VAL A 228 17.93 -6.17 -13.04
CA VAL A 228 18.82 -5.12 -13.54
C VAL A 228 19.08 -4.11 -12.43
N GLY A 229 20.34 -3.83 -12.13
CA GLY A 229 20.70 -2.78 -11.19
C GLY A 229 20.38 -1.41 -11.75
N VAL A 230 19.71 -0.55 -10.95
CA VAL A 230 19.42 0.84 -11.37
C VAL A 230 20.45 1.78 -10.78
N ASP A 231 21.05 2.60 -11.65
CA ASP A 231 22.05 3.60 -11.28
C ASP A 231 21.45 5.01 -11.37
N ASN A 232 21.38 5.67 -10.22
CA ASN A 232 20.92 7.04 -10.08
C ASN A 232 22.07 8.08 -10.10
N GLY A 233 23.29 7.65 -10.49
CA GLY A 233 24.51 8.46 -10.46
C GLY A 233 25.43 8.15 -9.27
N SER A 234 25.04 7.24 -8.38
CA SER A 234 25.81 6.80 -7.20
C SER A 234 26.28 5.35 -7.29
N GLY A 235 26.14 4.74 -8.46
CA GLY A 235 26.41 3.34 -8.73
C GLY A 235 25.11 2.51 -8.80
N ALA A 236 25.18 1.41 -9.54
CA ALA A 236 24.03 0.55 -9.77
C ALA A 236 23.70 -0.27 -8.50
N ILE A 237 22.44 -0.21 -8.09
CA ILE A 237 21.91 -0.96 -6.95
C ILE A 237 20.82 -1.91 -7.44
N LEU A 238 20.89 -3.18 -7.02
CA LEU A 238 19.85 -4.17 -7.31
C LEU A 238 18.61 -3.95 -6.44
N PRO A 239 17.39 -4.12 -6.99
CA PRO A 239 16.13 -4.05 -6.25
C PRO A 239 15.92 -5.31 -5.42
N THR A 240 16.51 -5.39 -4.24
CA THR A 240 16.27 -6.45 -3.28
C THR A 240 15.36 -5.95 -2.15
N LEU A 241 14.73 -6.88 -1.41
CA LEU A 241 13.95 -6.50 -0.23
C LEU A 241 14.75 -5.65 0.76
N GLU A 242 16.05 -5.97 0.91
CA GLU A 242 16.95 -5.21 1.78
C GLU A 242 17.20 -3.78 1.27
N THR A 243 17.56 -3.62 -0.01
CA THR A 243 17.87 -2.31 -0.60
C THR A 243 16.65 -1.40 -0.72
N VAL A 244 15.46 -1.99 -0.84
CA VAL A 244 14.17 -1.28 -0.77
C VAL A 244 13.90 -0.80 0.66
N ARG A 245 14.01 -1.69 1.67
CA ARG A 245 13.76 -1.38 3.07
C ARG A 245 14.72 -0.35 3.66
N ASN A 246 15.99 -0.43 3.33
CA ASN A 246 17.00 0.51 3.83
C ASN A 246 17.08 1.82 3.01
N GLY A 247 16.27 1.95 1.94
CA GLY A 247 16.15 3.16 1.13
C GLY A 247 17.38 3.45 0.26
N THR A 248 18.27 2.48 0.03
CA THR A 248 19.44 2.65 -0.86
C THR A 248 19.07 2.51 -2.33
N TYR A 249 18.06 1.71 -2.65
CA TYR A 249 17.54 1.55 -4.02
C TYR A 249 16.67 2.75 -4.42
N LYS A 250 17.26 3.71 -5.11
CA LYS A 250 16.59 4.94 -5.56
C LYS A 250 16.73 5.12 -7.06
N PRO A 251 15.73 5.76 -7.74
CA PRO A 251 14.51 6.35 -7.20
C PRO A 251 13.32 5.40 -7.10
N LEU A 252 13.51 4.10 -7.38
CA LEU A 252 12.45 3.11 -7.53
C LEU A 252 12.08 2.36 -6.22
N ALA A 253 12.37 2.97 -5.06
CA ALA A 253 11.86 2.54 -3.77
C ALA A 253 11.40 3.73 -2.94
N ARG A 254 10.23 3.59 -2.30
CA ARG A 254 9.64 4.63 -1.45
C ARG A 254 8.81 4.04 -0.30
N PRO A 255 8.74 4.69 0.86
CA PRO A 255 7.83 4.33 1.91
C PRO A 255 6.39 4.72 1.54
N LEU A 256 5.44 3.90 2.02
CA LEU A 256 4.01 4.14 1.92
C LEU A 256 3.44 4.47 3.30
N PHE A 257 2.44 5.35 3.32
CA PHE A 257 1.89 5.90 4.54
C PHE A 257 0.37 5.91 4.52
N ILE A 258 -0.20 5.88 5.72
CA ILE A 258 -1.53 6.41 6.00
C ILE A 258 -1.41 7.58 6.98
N TYR A 259 -2.25 8.59 6.80
CA TYR A 259 -2.39 9.71 7.75
C TYR A 259 -3.77 9.65 8.35
N VAL A 260 -3.84 9.62 9.67
CA VAL A 260 -5.08 9.47 10.41
C VAL A 260 -5.49 10.80 11.02
N ASN A 261 -6.72 11.23 10.80
CA ASN A 261 -7.25 12.49 11.33
C ASN A 261 -7.49 12.37 12.84
N GLY A 262 -6.90 13.27 13.62
CA GLY A 262 -7.00 13.25 15.07
C GLY A 262 -8.43 13.42 15.59
N ALA A 263 -9.28 14.20 14.91
CA ALA A 263 -10.69 14.34 15.28
C ALA A 263 -11.48 13.04 15.02
N SER A 264 -11.12 12.28 13.98
CA SER A 264 -11.77 11.01 13.63
C SER A 264 -11.43 9.88 14.61
N GLU A 265 -10.24 9.93 15.23
CA GLU A 265 -9.80 8.94 16.23
C GLU A 265 -10.66 8.92 17.51
N ALA A 266 -11.44 9.97 17.78
CA ALA A 266 -12.43 9.95 18.85
C ALA A 266 -13.56 8.95 18.57
N ARG A 267 -13.75 8.54 17.31
CA ARG A 267 -14.80 7.60 16.89
C ARG A 267 -14.30 6.16 17.03
N PRO A 268 -15.03 5.31 17.78
CA PRO A 268 -14.60 3.94 18.07
C PRO A 268 -14.33 3.09 16.81
N GLU A 269 -15.12 3.27 15.75
CA GLU A 269 -14.98 2.53 14.49
C GLU A 269 -13.69 2.90 13.75
N VAL A 270 -13.26 4.16 13.76
CA VAL A 270 -12.00 4.60 13.13
C VAL A 270 -10.81 4.08 13.91
N LYS A 271 -10.85 4.20 15.22
CA LYS A 271 -9.81 3.67 16.12
C LYS A 271 -9.62 2.17 15.95
N GLU A 272 -10.70 1.41 15.91
CA GLU A 272 -10.61 -0.05 15.74
C GLU A 272 -10.13 -0.42 14.34
N PHE A 273 -10.54 0.33 13.29
CA PHE A 273 -10.04 0.14 11.94
C PHE A 273 -8.52 0.34 11.84
N VAL A 274 -7.99 1.44 12.39
CA VAL A 274 -6.54 1.71 12.34
C VAL A 274 -5.75 0.69 13.14
N LYS A 275 -6.27 0.24 14.29
CA LYS A 275 -5.68 -0.85 15.07
C LYS A 275 -5.63 -2.14 14.25
N PHE A 276 -6.76 -2.53 13.66
CA PHE A 276 -6.86 -3.70 12.79
C PHE A 276 -5.92 -3.57 11.58
N TYR A 277 -5.85 -2.37 10.97
CA TYR A 277 -4.94 -2.07 9.86
C TYR A 277 -3.49 -2.43 10.23
N LEU A 278 -2.99 -1.93 11.38
CA LEU A 278 -1.62 -2.18 11.83
C LEU A 278 -1.35 -3.65 12.19
N GLU A 279 -2.38 -4.39 12.60
CA GLU A 279 -2.28 -5.81 12.91
C GLU A 279 -2.13 -6.68 11.65
N VAL A 280 -2.88 -6.39 10.59
CA VAL A 280 -2.95 -7.25 9.40
C VAL A 280 -2.08 -6.78 8.24
N VAL A 281 -1.66 -5.52 8.21
CA VAL A 281 -0.86 -4.95 7.10
C VAL A 281 0.46 -5.69 6.87
N PRO A 282 1.17 -6.28 7.86
CA PRO A 282 2.39 -7.03 7.58
C PRO A 282 2.19 -8.17 6.57
N GLN A 283 1.06 -8.88 6.67
CA GLN A 283 0.70 -9.97 5.79
C GLN A 283 0.07 -9.45 4.50
N LEU A 284 -0.98 -8.62 4.59
CA LEU A 284 -1.74 -8.18 3.42
C LEU A 284 -0.91 -7.31 2.46
N ALA A 285 0.04 -6.50 2.95
CA ALA A 285 0.92 -5.75 2.07
C ALA A 285 1.74 -6.68 1.16
N GLN A 286 2.23 -7.80 1.68
CA GLN A 286 2.96 -8.79 0.88
C GLN A 286 2.04 -9.48 -0.13
N GLU A 287 0.84 -9.88 0.29
CA GLU A 287 -0.14 -10.55 -0.57
C GLU A 287 -0.57 -9.70 -1.77
N VAL A 288 -0.59 -8.36 -1.60
CA VAL A 288 -0.91 -7.43 -2.69
C VAL A 288 0.33 -6.86 -3.39
N GLY A 289 1.52 -7.49 -3.21
CA GLY A 289 2.72 -7.23 -4.00
C GLY A 289 3.63 -6.11 -3.49
N TYR A 290 3.48 -5.67 -2.23
CA TYR A 290 4.34 -4.66 -1.60
C TYR A 290 5.33 -5.28 -0.62
N VAL A 291 6.35 -4.51 -0.25
CA VAL A 291 7.39 -4.95 0.70
C VAL A 291 6.98 -4.55 2.12
N PRO A 292 6.73 -5.51 3.03
CA PRO A 292 6.40 -5.20 4.42
C PRO A 292 7.54 -4.47 5.13
N LEU A 293 7.20 -3.61 6.10
CA LEU A 293 8.19 -3.06 7.03
C LEU A 293 8.84 -4.19 7.84
N PRO A 294 10.03 -3.96 8.43
CA PRO A 294 10.56 -4.83 9.48
C PRO A 294 9.59 -4.94 10.67
N GLU A 295 9.58 -6.08 11.35
CA GLU A 295 8.66 -6.33 12.47
C GLU A 295 8.80 -5.27 13.57
N GLU A 296 10.05 -4.89 13.92
CA GLU A 296 10.31 -3.83 14.90
C GLU A 296 9.75 -2.46 14.48
N GLU A 297 9.59 -2.21 13.16
CA GLU A 297 8.97 -0.98 12.69
C GLU A 297 7.45 -1.00 12.90
N TYR A 298 6.78 -2.12 12.63
CA TYR A 298 5.34 -2.25 12.94
C TYR A 298 5.05 -2.09 14.43
N VAL A 299 5.94 -2.61 15.30
CA VAL A 299 5.83 -2.37 16.76
C VAL A 299 5.90 -0.87 17.06
N ARG A 300 6.87 -0.15 16.48
CA ARG A 300 6.99 1.32 16.64
C ARG A 300 5.76 2.08 16.12
N GLN A 301 5.21 1.68 14.97
CA GLN A 301 4.01 2.31 14.44
C GLN A 301 2.79 2.09 15.35
N THR A 302 2.67 0.89 15.91
CA THR A 302 1.61 0.55 16.89
C THR A 302 1.76 1.35 18.19
N GLU A 303 2.97 1.49 18.71
CA GLU A 303 3.25 2.32 19.90
C GLU A 303 2.95 3.80 19.63
N LYS A 304 3.33 4.31 18.44
CA LYS A 304 3.04 5.67 17.99
C LYS A 304 1.53 5.92 17.94
N PHE A 305 0.78 4.98 17.40
CA PHE A 305 -0.69 5.02 17.37
C PHE A 305 -1.29 5.01 18.77
N ASN A 306 -0.87 4.08 19.63
CA ASN A 306 -1.37 3.99 21.01
C ASN A 306 -1.09 5.27 21.82
N THR A 307 0.07 5.88 21.62
CA THR A 307 0.43 7.16 22.25
C THR A 307 -0.48 8.28 21.76
N PHE A 308 -0.71 8.34 20.45
CA PHE A 308 -1.57 9.36 19.84
C PHE A 308 -3.00 9.30 20.37
N ILE A 309 -3.61 8.11 20.38
CA ILE A 309 -5.00 7.95 20.88
C ILE A 309 -5.12 8.23 22.37
N SER A 310 -4.06 8.00 23.15
CA SER A 310 -4.05 8.29 24.60
C SER A 310 -4.02 9.79 24.90
N ALA A 311 -3.54 10.61 23.95
CA ALA A 311 -3.47 12.06 24.07
C ALA A 311 -4.78 12.77 23.64
N ILE A 312 -5.71 12.04 22.99
CA ILE A 312 -7.01 12.59 22.58
C ILE A 312 -7.98 12.54 23.76
N PRO A 313 -8.57 13.68 24.18
CA PRO A 313 -9.58 13.67 25.22
C PRO A 313 -10.76 12.75 24.86
N ALA A 314 -11.24 11.96 25.81
CA ALA A 314 -12.43 11.17 25.62
C ALA A 314 -13.59 12.11 25.21
N ALA A 315 -14.28 11.79 24.14
CA ALA A 315 -15.51 12.52 23.76
C ALA A 315 -16.54 12.33 24.87
N HIS A 316 -16.97 13.45 25.47
CA HIS A 316 -18.01 13.49 26.51
C HIS A 316 -19.41 13.47 25.90
#